data_8e7fc05eb25c7d0dcbe40cf5028603a8
#
_entry.id   8e7fc05eb25c7d0dcbe40cf5028603a8
#
_cell.length_a   1.000
_cell.length_b   1.000
_cell.length_c   1.000
_cell.angle_alpha   90.00
_cell.angle_beta   90.00
_cell.angle_gamma   90.00
#
_symmetry.space_group_name_H-M   'P 1'
#
loop_
_entity.id
_entity.type
_entity.pdbx_description
1 polymer ?
#
loop_
_entity_poly.entity_id
_entity_poly.type
_entity_poly.pdbx_seq_one_letter_code
_entity_poly.pdbx_strand_id
1 'polypeptide(L)'
;MLGSVAGLMGHVSQAGYAAGNTFQDALAHYRGSRSLPAVTIDLGPMLDVGAVNDGTVSASFSTSEATWMTEADFHAIMIMCISGEITSCNFPPQLCTGLPSGGMLQLGQHELPEHYDRPFFALLKGLGVSAAAGKDNKVLSRRSEDFSHQISAVTSMEEARKCVADAVKAHLAKGLGRSANLIESSEPLHSYGIDSLSALGFRTWVRETMKADVSMFDVINERSIGELAAKIARISELTPEGLESGE
;
A
#
# COMPACT_ATOMS: atom_id res chain seq x y z
N MET A 1 -19.51 -7.84 -14.50
CA MET A 1 -19.56 -7.34 -13.10
C MET A 1 -18.32 -6.54 -12.85
N LEU A 2 -18.40 -5.52 -12.00
CA LEU A 2 -17.22 -4.74 -11.61
C LEU A 2 -16.81 -5.13 -10.19
N GLY A 3 -15.67 -5.77 -10.09
CA GLY A 3 -15.00 -6.17 -8.88
C GLY A 3 -13.82 -5.25 -8.56
N SER A 4 -13.00 -5.65 -7.61
CA SER A 4 -11.77 -4.97 -7.23
C SER A 4 -10.67 -5.97 -6.92
N VAL A 5 -9.45 -5.63 -7.25
CA VAL A 5 -8.24 -6.38 -6.83
C VAL A 5 -8.17 -6.62 -5.32
N ALA A 6 -8.91 -5.86 -4.53
CA ALA A 6 -9.06 -6.10 -3.09
C ALA A 6 -9.65 -7.49 -2.78
N GLY A 7 -10.45 -8.08 -3.69
CA GLY A 7 -10.94 -9.45 -3.58
C GLY A 7 -9.82 -10.49 -3.66
N LEU A 8 -8.76 -10.20 -4.40
CA LEU A 8 -7.62 -11.09 -4.62
C LEU A 8 -6.51 -10.90 -3.58
N MET A 9 -6.16 -9.65 -3.31
CA MET A 9 -5.05 -9.31 -2.40
C MET A 9 -5.50 -9.35 -0.94
N GLY A 10 -6.75 -9.03 -0.68
CA GLY A 10 -7.24 -8.63 0.62
C GLY A 10 -6.83 -7.19 0.91
N HIS A 11 -7.53 -6.57 1.84
CA HIS A 11 -7.16 -5.26 2.37
C HIS A 11 -7.50 -5.18 3.85
N VAL A 12 -6.60 -4.59 4.62
CA VAL A 12 -6.81 -4.45 6.07
C VAL A 12 -8.08 -3.65 6.32
N SER A 13 -8.91 -4.11 7.25
CA SER A 13 -10.20 -3.52 7.63
C SER A 13 -11.29 -3.54 6.55
N GLN A 14 -11.08 -4.18 5.40
CA GLN A 14 -12.04 -4.25 4.30
C GLN A 14 -12.52 -5.68 3.99
N ALA A 15 -12.61 -6.56 4.99
CA ALA A 15 -13.00 -7.95 4.79
C ALA A 15 -14.37 -8.11 4.09
N GLY A 16 -15.37 -7.29 4.44
CA GLY A 16 -16.68 -7.29 3.80
C GLY A 16 -16.61 -6.87 2.33
N TYR A 17 -15.80 -5.85 2.01
CA TYR A 17 -15.57 -5.41 0.64
C TYR A 17 -14.85 -6.49 -0.18
N ALA A 18 -13.79 -7.07 0.35
CA ALA A 18 -13.07 -8.17 -0.29
C ALA A 18 -13.98 -9.37 -0.55
N ALA A 19 -14.81 -9.76 0.43
CA ALA A 19 -15.77 -10.87 0.29
C ALA A 19 -16.80 -10.61 -0.81
N GLY A 20 -17.33 -9.38 -0.92
CA GLY A 20 -18.27 -9.00 -1.97
C GLY A 20 -17.66 -9.11 -3.38
N ASN A 21 -16.39 -8.70 -3.53
CA ASN A 21 -15.67 -8.81 -4.80
C ASN A 21 -15.38 -10.28 -5.15
N THR A 22 -14.88 -11.08 -4.20
CA THR A 22 -14.67 -12.52 -4.40
C THR A 22 -15.97 -13.28 -4.76
N PHE A 23 -17.11 -12.86 -4.20
CA PHE A 23 -18.40 -13.41 -4.58
C PHE A 23 -18.72 -13.15 -6.05
N GLN A 24 -18.45 -11.95 -6.57
CA GLN A 24 -18.65 -11.62 -7.98
C GLN A 24 -17.79 -12.50 -8.90
N ASP A 25 -16.54 -12.77 -8.51
CA ASP A 25 -15.63 -13.66 -9.23
C ASP A 25 -16.19 -15.08 -9.29
N ALA A 26 -16.58 -15.62 -8.13
CA ALA A 26 -17.20 -16.93 -8.04
C ALA A 26 -18.47 -17.04 -8.87
N LEU A 27 -19.30 -15.99 -8.89
CA LEU A 27 -20.51 -15.92 -9.71
C LEU A 27 -20.19 -15.91 -11.22
N ALA A 28 -19.14 -15.19 -11.65
CA ALA A 28 -18.73 -15.19 -13.05
C ALA A 28 -18.26 -16.59 -13.48
N HIS A 29 -17.43 -17.24 -12.67
CA HIS A 29 -17.00 -18.62 -12.92
C HIS A 29 -18.17 -19.61 -12.93
N TYR A 30 -19.10 -19.50 -11.98
CA TYR A 30 -20.30 -20.34 -11.95
C TYR A 30 -21.16 -20.16 -13.21
N ARG A 31 -21.40 -18.92 -13.63
CA ARG A 31 -22.14 -18.65 -14.87
C ARG A 31 -21.42 -19.21 -16.09
N GLY A 32 -20.10 -19.02 -16.18
CA GLY A 32 -19.27 -19.58 -17.25
C GLY A 32 -19.38 -21.11 -17.33
N SER A 33 -19.37 -21.82 -16.18
CA SER A 33 -19.54 -23.28 -16.14
C SER A 33 -20.91 -23.76 -16.63
N ARG A 34 -21.90 -22.84 -16.68
CA ARG A 34 -23.25 -23.08 -17.23
C ARG A 34 -23.42 -22.56 -18.66
N SER A 35 -22.34 -22.18 -19.33
CA SER A 35 -22.38 -21.56 -20.66
C SER A 35 -23.22 -20.26 -20.70
N LEU A 36 -23.34 -19.57 -19.58
CA LEU A 36 -23.98 -18.28 -19.46
C LEU A 36 -22.92 -17.19 -19.53
N PRO A 37 -23.08 -16.16 -20.39
CA PRO A 37 -22.06 -15.11 -20.48
C PRO A 37 -21.94 -14.33 -19.19
N ALA A 38 -20.73 -14.23 -18.69
CA ALA A 38 -20.37 -13.41 -17.54
C ALA A 38 -18.86 -13.16 -17.51
N VAL A 39 -18.50 -11.95 -17.21
CA VAL A 39 -17.12 -11.54 -16.90
C VAL A 39 -17.14 -10.67 -15.63
N THR A 40 -16.25 -10.91 -14.71
CA THR A 40 -15.89 -9.96 -13.64
C THR A 40 -14.60 -9.26 -14.02
N ILE A 41 -14.53 -7.96 -13.74
CA ILE A 41 -13.34 -7.13 -13.93
C ILE A 41 -12.93 -6.66 -12.56
N ASP A 42 -11.82 -7.19 -12.05
CA ASP A 42 -11.20 -6.76 -10.80
C ASP A 42 -10.36 -5.52 -11.07
N LEU A 43 -10.93 -4.38 -10.75
CA LEU A 43 -10.32 -3.09 -11.01
C LEU A 43 -9.19 -2.82 -10.02
N GLY A 44 -8.05 -2.40 -10.55
CA GLY A 44 -7.02 -1.70 -9.82
C GLY A 44 -7.40 -0.23 -9.53
N PRO A 45 -6.51 0.55 -8.93
CA PRO A 45 -6.77 1.96 -8.66
C PRO A 45 -6.90 2.77 -9.96
N MET A 46 -7.87 3.67 -10.00
CA MET A 46 -8.10 4.60 -11.10
C MET A 46 -7.32 5.89 -10.87
N LEU A 47 -6.71 6.43 -11.92
CA LEU A 47 -5.85 7.62 -11.85
C LEU A 47 -6.65 8.94 -11.82
N ASP A 48 -7.68 9.03 -12.63
CA ASP A 48 -8.35 10.29 -12.99
C ASP A 48 -9.84 10.31 -12.59
N VAL A 49 -10.38 9.22 -12.10
CA VAL A 49 -11.78 9.11 -11.66
C VAL A 49 -11.91 8.22 -10.43
N GLY A 50 -13.00 8.39 -9.69
CA GLY A 50 -13.41 7.53 -8.58
C GLY A 50 -12.90 7.97 -7.21
N ALA A 51 -13.28 7.20 -6.18
CA ALA A 51 -13.14 7.55 -4.78
C ALA A 51 -11.68 7.80 -4.32
N VAL A 52 -10.71 7.24 -5.00
CA VAL A 52 -9.28 7.47 -4.71
C VAL A 52 -8.86 8.86 -5.20
N ASN A 53 -9.33 9.27 -6.39
CA ASN A 53 -9.02 10.59 -6.95
C ASN A 53 -9.75 11.72 -6.20
N ASP A 54 -10.96 11.46 -5.75
CA ASP A 54 -11.78 12.44 -5.02
C ASP A 54 -11.35 12.61 -3.55
N GLY A 55 -10.33 11.87 -3.11
CA GLY A 55 -9.84 11.90 -1.73
C GLY A 55 -10.80 11.30 -0.69
N THR A 56 -11.90 10.67 -1.14
CA THR A 56 -12.89 10.01 -0.25
C THR A 56 -12.39 8.67 0.26
N VAL A 57 -11.46 8.04 -0.47
CA VAL A 57 -10.72 6.86 -0.01
C VAL A 57 -9.25 7.23 0.03
N SER A 58 -8.66 7.20 1.21
CA SER A 58 -7.21 7.33 1.35
C SER A 58 -6.53 6.31 0.43
N ALA A 59 -5.58 6.78 -0.38
CA ALA A 59 -4.80 5.91 -1.26
C ALA A 59 -3.92 4.98 -0.42
N SER A 60 -4.55 3.96 0.15
CA SER A 60 -3.87 2.88 0.88
C SER A 60 -3.04 1.99 -0.04
N PHE A 61 -3.18 2.21 -1.36
CA PHE A 61 -2.31 1.59 -2.36
C PHE A 61 -1.04 2.44 -2.49
N SER A 62 0.08 1.89 -2.07
CA SER A 62 1.36 2.52 -2.44
C SER A 62 1.46 2.51 -3.97
N THR A 63 2.03 3.56 -4.55
CA THR A 63 2.28 3.65 -6.00
C THR A 63 3.15 2.50 -6.53
N SER A 64 3.78 1.74 -5.64
CA SER A 64 4.57 0.54 -5.93
C SER A 64 3.73 -0.75 -6.00
N GLU A 65 2.53 -0.76 -5.44
CA GLU A 65 1.71 -1.98 -5.33
C GLU A 65 0.67 -2.11 -6.44
N ALA A 66 0.47 -1.06 -7.22
CA ALA A 66 -0.54 -1.04 -8.27
C ALA A 66 -0.09 -0.28 -9.51
N THR A 67 -0.54 -0.75 -10.66
CA THR A 67 -0.48 -0.01 -11.91
C THR A 67 -1.77 0.78 -12.05
N TRP A 68 -1.67 2.09 -12.06
CA TRP A 68 -2.81 2.98 -12.18
C TRP A 68 -3.43 2.89 -13.57
N MET A 69 -4.75 2.86 -13.61
CA MET A 69 -5.53 2.75 -14.83
C MET A 69 -6.26 4.07 -15.11
N THR A 70 -6.24 4.53 -16.35
CA THR A 70 -7.00 5.71 -16.79
C THR A 70 -8.45 5.34 -17.09
N GLU A 71 -9.33 6.35 -17.15
CA GLU A 71 -10.71 6.17 -17.60
C GLU A 71 -10.77 5.62 -19.04
N ALA A 72 -9.83 6.02 -19.90
CA ALA A 72 -9.74 5.51 -21.28
C ALA A 72 -9.41 4.01 -21.31
N ASP A 73 -8.48 3.54 -20.46
CA ASP A 73 -8.16 2.11 -20.34
C ASP A 73 -9.38 1.33 -19.85
N PHE A 74 -10.09 1.86 -18.84
CA PHE A 74 -11.32 1.26 -18.35
C PHE A 74 -12.38 1.12 -19.43
N HIS A 75 -12.61 2.17 -20.20
CA HIS A 75 -13.56 2.13 -21.31
C HIS A 75 -13.18 1.11 -22.39
N ALA A 76 -11.89 1.02 -22.74
CA ALA A 76 -11.40 0.02 -23.69
C ALA A 76 -11.68 -1.41 -23.20
N ILE A 77 -11.41 -1.69 -21.92
CA ILE A 77 -11.70 -2.99 -21.30
C ILE A 77 -13.20 -3.28 -21.29
N MET A 78 -14.03 -2.29 -20.95
CA MET A 78 -15.48 -2.44 -20.95
C MET A 78 -16.02 -2.76 -22.34
N ILE A 79 -15.55 -2.06 -23.39
CA ILE A 79 -15.91 -2.32 -24.77
C ILE A 79 -15.57 -3.77 -25.15
N MET A 80 -14.35 -4.20 -24.84
CA MET A 80 -13.88 -5.56 -25.13
C MET A 80 -14.71 -6.63 -24.41
N CYS A 81 -15.15 -6.37 -23.17
CA CYS A 81 -16.02 -7.28 -22.41
C CYS A 81 -17.44 -7.33 -22.98
N ILE A 82 -17.99 -6.20 -23.44
CA ILE A 82 -19.38 -6.09 -23.94
C ILE A 82 -19.48 -6.58 -25.37
N SER A 83 -18.47 -6.34 -26.22
CA SER A 83 -18.46 -6.82 -27.61
C SER A 83 -18.41 -8.34 -27.74
N GLY A 84 -18.08 -9.03 -26.65
CA GLY A 84 -17.93 -10.49 -26.64
C GLY A 84 -16.57 -10.96 -27.17
N GLU A 85 -15.65 -10.07 -27.47
CA GLU A 85 -14.29 -10.43 -27.91
C GLU A 85 -13.58 -11.31 -26.88
N ILE A 86 -13.76 -11.02 -25.59
CA ILE A 86 -13.22 -11.84 -24.49
C ILE A 86 -13.82 -13.24 -24.48
N THR A 87 -15.13 -13.38 -24.72
CA THR A 87 -15.80 -14.68 -24.71
C THR A 87 -15.44 -15.54 -25.92
N SER A 88 -15.13 -14.92 -27.07
CA SER A 88 -14.71 -15.63 -28.28
C SER A 88 -13.27 -16.14 -28.23
N CYS A 89 -12.43 -15.57 -27.39
CA CYS A 89 -11.00 -15.92 -27.28
C CYS A 89 -10.67 -16.93 -26.18
N ASN A 90 -11.65 -17.62 -25.62
CA ASN A 90 -11.43 -18.58 -24.51
C ASN A 90 -10.80 -17.94 -23.24
N PHE A 91 -11.07 -16.66 -23.03
CA PHE A 91 -10.61 -15.95 -21.83
C PHE A 91 -11.32 -16.46 -20.58
N PRO A 92 -10.65 -16.48 -19.43
CA PRO A 92 -11.30 -16.83 -18.16
C PRO A 92 -12.38 -15.80 -17.83
N PRO A 93 -13.44 -16.19 -17.12
CA PRO A 93 -14.54 -15.30 -16.74
C PRO A 93 -14.16 -14.22 -15.72
N GLN A 94 -12.90 -14.14 -15.36
CA GLN A 94 -12.33 -13.15 -14.44
C GLN A 94 -11.15 -12.44 -15.11
N LEU A 95 -11.18 -11.13 -15.15
CA LEU A 95 -10.12 -10.26 -15.65
C LEU A 95 -9.62 -9.38 -14.52
N CYS A 96 -8.32 -9.39 -14.30
CA CYS A 96 -7.68 -8.60 -13.26
C CYS A 96 -6.85 -7.48 -13.88
N THR A 97 -6.97 -6.27 -13.36
CA THR A 97 -6.24 -5.08 -13.83
C THR A 97 -5.45 -4.45 -12.69
N GLY A 98 -4.47 -3.62 -13.03
CA GLY A 98 -3.76 -2.82 -12.04
C GLY A 98 -2.77 -3.58 -11.14
N LEU A 99 -2.47 -4.85 -11.44
CA LEU A 99 -1.43 -5.61 -10.75
C LEU A 99 -0.14 -5.60 -11.58
N PRO A 100 0.96 -5.00 -11.09
CA PRO A 100 2.23 -5.02 -11.79
C PRO A 100 2.84 -6.42 -11.79
N SER A 101 3.54 -6.79 -12.86
CA SER A 101 4.33 -8.02 -12.84
C SER A 101 5.59 -7.87 -11.97
N GLY A 102 6.17 -9.00 -11.52
CA GLY A 102 7.44 -8.97 -10.79
C GLY A 102 8.56 -8.26 -11.56
N GLY A 103 8.60 -8.42 -12.88
CA GLY A 103 9.56 -7.72 -13.74
C GLY A 103 9.32 -6.20 -13.80
N MET A 104 8.05 -5.74 -13.80
CA MET A 104 7.73 -4.31 -13.72
C MET A 104 8.17 -3.71 -12.39
N LEU A 105 7.90 -4.40 -11.27
CA LEU A 105 8.34 -3.97 -9.95
C LEU A 105 9.86 -3.89 -9.87
N GLN A 106 10.55 -4.88 -10.44
CA GLN A 106 12.01 -4.92 -10.48
C GLN A 106 12.60 -3.77 -11.30
N LEU A 107 12.04 -3.47 -12.47
CA LEU A 107 12.47 -2.34 -13.30
C LEU A 107 12.23 -1.00 -12.60
N GLY A 108 11.13 -0.86 -11.87
CA GLY A 108 10.81 0.31 -11.05
C GLY A 108 11.59 0.38 -9.73
N GLN A 109 12.45 -0.60 -9.43
CA GLN A 109 13.14 -0.74 -8.14
C GLN A 109 12.18 -0.74 -6.95
N HIS A 110 10.98 -1.29 -7.16
CA HIS A 110 9.96 -1.43 -6.13
C HIS A 110 10.10 -2.79 -5.43
N GLU A 111 9.77 -2.79 -4.15
CA GLU A 111 9.67 -4.02 -3.37
C GLU A 111 8.47 -4.86 -3.84
N LEU A 112 8.63 -6.17 -3.76
CA LEU A 112 7.52 -7.08 -4.01
C LEU A 112 6.54 -7.00 -2.82
N PRO A 113 5.28 -6.66 -3.05
CA PRO A 113 4.27 -6.67 -1.98
C PRO A 113 4.13 -8.08 -1.37
N GLU A 114 3.82 -8.17 -0.07
CA GLU A 114 3.73 -9.43 0.68
C GLU A 114 2.78 -10.45 0.02
N HIS A 115 1.68 -9.99 -0.58
CA HIS A 115 0.73 -10.88 -1.23
C HIS A 115 1.31 -11.65 -2.44
N TYR A 116 2.43 -11.19 -3.02
CA TYR A 116 3.13 -11.91 -4.09
C TYR A 116 3.81 -13.20 -3.61
N ASP A 117 3.96 -13.40 -2.32
CA ASP A 117 4.47 -14.65 -1.74
C ASP A 117 3.40 -15.75 -1.68
N ARG A 118 2.14 -15.40 -1.90
CA ARG A 118 1.06 -16.40 -2.00
C ARG A 118 1.17 -17.17 -3.32
N PRO A 119 0.91 -18.50 -3.30
CA PRO A 119 0.99 -19.33 -4.51
C PRO A 119 0.15 -18.83 -5.68
N PHE A 120 -0.97 -18.17 -5.40
CA PHE A 120 -1.86 -17.57 -6.40
C PHE A 120 -1.16 -16.54 -7.29
N PHE A 121 -0.20 -15.78 -6.76
CA PHE A 121 0.55 -14.76 -7.48
C PHE A 121 1.89 -15.26 -8.07
N ALA A 122 2.21 -16.56 -7.95
CA ALA A 122 3.52 -17.09 -8.35
C ALA A 122 3.86 -16.80 -9.81
N LEU A 123 2.88 -16.93 -10.73
CA LEU A 123 3.08 -16.63 -12.14
C LEU A 123 3.35 -15.14 -12.37
N LEU A 124 2.54 -14.27 -11.77
CA LEU A 124 2.66 -12.81 -11.89
C LEU A 124 3.99 -12.33 -11.29
N LYS A 125 4.40 -12.90 -10.14
CA LYS A 125 5.68 -12.66 -9.50
C LYS A 125 6.87 -12.99 -10.42
N GLY A 126 6.80 -14.11 -11.14
CA GLY A 126 7.86 -14.56 -12.06
C GLY A 126 7.86 -13.86 -13.41
N LEU A 127 6.76 -13.21 -13.80
CA LEU A 127 6.61 -12.65 -15.14
C LEU A 127 7.54 -11.44 -15.35
N GLY A 128 8.39 -11.52 -16.38
CA GLY A 128 9.30 -10.44 -16.77
C GLY A 128 10.52 -10.27 -15.85
N VAL A 129 10.72 -11.14 -14.87
CA VAL A 129 11.91 -11.11 -14.01
C VAL A 129 13.12 -11.60 -14.80
N SER A 130 14.14 -10.74 -14.92
CA SER A 130 15.40 -11.15 -15.56
C SER A 130 16.20 -12.09 -14.66
N ALA A 131 16.67 -13.20 -15.21
CA ALA A 131 17.52 -14.16 -14.48
C ALA A 131 18.85 -13.55 -13.96
N ALA A 132 19.26 -12.39 -14.48
CA ALA A 132 20.45 -11.68 -14.04
C ALA A 132 20.27 -10.92 -12.72
N ALA A 133 19.02 -10.65 -12.30
CA ALA A 133 18.72 -9.83 -11.10
C ALA A 133 18.58 -10.65 -9.80
N GLY A 134 18.79 -11.95 -9.85
CA GLY A 134 18.72 -12.85 -8.68
C GLY A 134 19.83 -12.65 -7.62
N LYS A 135 20.61 -11.57 -7.70
CA LYS A 135 21.69 -11.28 -6.72
C LYS A 135 21.50 -10.06 -5.83
N ASP A 136 20.46 -9.24 -6.06
CA ASP A 136 20.26 -8.01 -5.29
C ASP A 136 18.95 -7.97 -4.50
N ASN A 137 18.66 -9.05 -3.75
CA ASN A 137 17.62 -9.04 -2.71
C ASN A 137 18.04 -8.22 -1.46
N LYS A 138 18.96 -7.28 -1.65
CA LYS A 138 19.56 -6.46 -0.58
C LYS A 138 18.95 -5.07 -0.39
N VAL A 139 17.93 -4.70 -1.18
CA VAL A 139 17.38 -3.33 -1.10
C VAL A 139 16.30 -3.20 -0.02
N LEU A 140 15.64 -4.30 0.34
CA LEU A 140 14.59 -4.33 1.38
C LEU A 140 15.14 -4.17 2.79
N SER A 141 16.33 -4.73 3.06
CA SER A 141 16.97 -4.56 4.37
C SER A 141 17.53 -3.14 4.59
N ARG A 142 17.84 -2.39 3.53
CA ARG A 142 18.48 -1.09 3.67
C ARG A 142 17.65 0.00 4.32
N ARG A 143 16.32 0.06 4.13
CA ARG A 143 15.50 1.15 4.68
C ARG A 143 15.16 1.00 6.16
N SER A 144 14.87 -0.22 6.60
CA SER A 144 14.75 -0.49 8.05
C SER A 144 16.11 -0.44 8.73
N GLU A 145 17.18 -0.86 8.04
CA GLU A 145 18.56 -0.71 8.47
C GLU A 145 18.95 0.78 8.54
N ASP A 146 18.55 1.62 7.55
CA ASP A 146 18.83 3.06 7.56
C ASP A 146 18.17 3.77 8.75
N PHE A 147 16.89 3.51 9.05
CA PHE A 147 16.23 4.09 10.22
C PHE A 147 16.83 3.56 11.52
N SER A 148 17.08 2.25 11.63
CA SER A 148 17.71 1.64 12.81
C SER A 148 19.11 2.20 13.05
N HIS A 149 19.89 2.41 11.99
CA HIS A 149 21.21 3.05 12.11
C HIS A 149 21.11 4.52 12.52
N GLN A 150 20.17 5.27 11.97
CA GLN A 150 19.99 6.69 12.31
C GLN A 150 19.56 6.85 13.77
N ILE A 151 18.55 6.07 14.22
CA ILE A 151 18.05 6.20 15.58
C ILE A 151 19.01 5.63 16.63
N SER A 152 19.81 4.63 16.31
CA SER A 152 20.83 4.10 17.22
C SER A 152 22.05 5.03 17.39
N ALA A 153 22.22 5.99 16.48
CA ALA A 153 23.31 6.96 16.52
C ALA A 153 22.95 8.27 17.26
N VAL A 154 21.68 8.44 17.67
CA VAL A 154 21.24 9.65 18.37
C VAL A 154 21.82 9.73 19.78
N THR A 155 22.10 10.94 20.23
CA THR A 155 22.71 11.21 21.53
C THR A 155 21.79 11.88 22.54
N SER A 156 20.59 12.32 22.06
CA SER A 156 19.56 12.95 22.87
C SER A 156 18.16 12.55 22.47
N MET A 157 17.19 12.68 23.38
CA MET A 157 15.77 12.45 23.08
C MET A 157 15.22 13.42 22.03
N GLU A 158 15.76 14.64 21.94
CA GLU A 158 15.36 15.60 20.92
C GLU A 158 15.83 15.17 19.52
N GLU A 159 17.03 14.60 19.41
CA GLU A 159 17.51 14.00 18.15
C GLU A 159 16.68 12.77 17.78
N ALA A 160 16.33 11.92 18.74
CA ALA A 160 15.46 10.76 18.49
C ALA A 160 14.09 11.20 18.00
N ARG A 161 13.47 12.20 18.64
CA ARG A 161 12.20 12.79 18.21
C ARG A 161 12.28 13.33 16.78
N LYS A 162 13.35 14.06 16.44
CA LYS A 162 13.56 14.60 15.09
C LYS A 162 13.72 13.49 14.07
N CYS A 163 14.51 12.46 14.36
CA CYS A 163 14.69 11.31 13.49
C CYS A 163 13.37 10.61 13.20
N VAL A 164 12.54 10.36 14.22
CA VAL A 164 11.21 9.78 14.07
C VAL A 164 10.29 10.70 13.27
N ALA A 165 10.26 12.01 13.55
CA ALA A 165 9.43 12.97 12.82
C ALA A 165 9.77 13.02 11.34
N ASP A 166 11.06 13.01 11.00
CA ASP A 166 11.51 13.02 9.60
C ASP A 166 11.15 11.71 8.88
N ALA A 167 11.24 10.56 9.56
CA ALA A 167 10.79 9.29 9.00
C ALA A 167 9.25 9.25 8.79
N VAL A 168 8.47 9.79 9.72
CA VAL A 168 7.02 9.93 9.59
C VAL A 168 6.67 10.82 8.40
N LYS A 169 7.31 11.99 8.27
CA LYS A 169 7.11 12.88 7.11
C LYS A 169 7.45 12.21 5.79
N ALA A 170 8.57 11.48 5.74
CA ALA A 170 8.97 10.77 4.53
C ALA A 170 7.95 9.67 4.15
N HIS A 171 7.39 8.97 5.15
CA HIS A 171 6.34 7.98 4.93
C HIS A 171 5.05 8.62 4.39
N LEU A 172 4.59 9.71 5.02
CA LEU A 172 3.41 10.46 4.57
C LEU A 172 3.61 11.04 3.17
N ALA A 173 4.77 11.65 2.91
CA ALA A 173 5.11 12.23 1.63
C ALA A 173 5.03 11.19 0.49
N LYS A 174 5.54 9.99 0.75
CA LYS A 174 5.46 8.87 -0.19
C LYS A 174 4.00 8.46 -0.45
N GLY A 175 3.19 8.34 0.60
CA GLY A 175 1.78 7.96 0.47
C GLY A 175 0.93 9.02 -0.24
N LEU A 176 1.27 10.31 -0.05
CA LEU A 176 0.54 11.45 -0.63
C LEU A 176 1.08 11.88 -2.02
N GLY A 177 2.14 11.26 -2.51
CA GLY A 177 2.81 11.70 -3.75
C GLY A 177 3.34 13.14 -3.68
N ARG A 178 3.72 13.62 -2.47
CA ARG A 178 4.19 14.99 -2.22
C ARG A 178 5.63 15.00 -1.71
N SER A 179 6.26 16.19 -1.75
CA SER A 179 7.58 16.37 -1.13
C SER A 179 7.45 16.40 0.40
N ALA A 180 8.37 15.73 1.12
CA ALA A 180 8.41 15.73 2.59
C ALA A 180 8.54 17.13 3.22
N ASN A 181 9.10 18.09 2.47
CA ASN A 181 9.24 19.48 2.91
C ASN A 181 7.90 20.22 3.02
N LEU A 182 6.82 19.70 2.42
CA LEU A 182 5.47 20.24 2.52
C LEU A 182 4.68 19.68 3.71
N ILE A 183 5.29 18.80 4.50
CA ILE A 183 4.67 18.20 5.68
C ILE A 183 5.27 18.85 6.93
N GLU A 184 4.44 19.57 7.66
CA GLU A 184 4.83 20.28 8.88
C GLU A 184 4.67 19.40 10.11
N SER A 185 5.69 19.40 10.99
CA SER A 185 5.62 18.61 12.21
C SER A 185 4.66 19.16 13.25
N SER A 186 4.24 20.43 13.10
CA SER A 186 3.25 21.10 13.95
C SER A 186 1.81 20.66 13.68
N GLU A 187 1.56 20.09 12.52
CA GLU A 187 0.23 19.67 12.10
C GLU A 187 -0.07 18.21 12.53
N PRO A 188 -1.33 17.88 12.82
CA PRO A 188 -1.74 16.52 13.12
C PRO A 188 -1.86 15.67 11.85
N LEU A 189 -1.82 14.35 12.00
CA LEU A 189 -1.90 13.40 10.89
C LEU A 189 -3.18 13.52 10.05
N HIS A 190 -4.31 13.85 10.69
CA HIS A 190 -5.59 13.98 10.00
C HIS A 190 -5.63 15.17 9.01
N SER A 191 -4.83 16.23 9.23
CA SER A 191 -4.66 17.34 8.27
C SER A 191 -4.08 16.88 6.93
N TYR A 192 -3.42 15.71 6.91
CA TYR A 192 -2.89 15.07 5.72
C TYR A 192 -3.76 13.92 5.19
N GLY A 193 -5.02 13.85 5.63
CA GLY A 193 -5.98 12.86 5.15
C GLY A 193 -5.85 11.47 5.81
N ILE A 194 -5.13 11.36 6.92
CA ILE A 194 -5.10 10.11 7.68
C ILE A 194 -6.41 9.98 8.45
N ASP A 195 -7.25 9.08 8.00
CA ASP A 195 -8.50 8.65 8.63
C ASP A 195 -8.31 7.39 9.49
N SER A 196 -9.39 6.88 10.07
CA SER A 196 -9.34 5.67 10.91
C SER A 196 -8.84 4.43 10.16
N LEU A 197 -9.01 4.37 8.86
CA LEU A 197 -8.60 3.22 8.04
C LEU A 197 -7.10 3.28 7.74
N SER A 198 -6.63 4.43 7.26
CA SER A 198 -5.22 4.67 6.97
C SER A 198 -4.36 4.72 8.24
N ALA A 199 -4.93 5.13 9.38
CA ALA A 199 -4.26 5.09 10.68
C ALA A 199 -3.87 3.67 11.11
N LEU A 200 -4.63 2.65 10.70
CA LEU A 200 -4.27 1.25 10.98
C LEU A 200 -3.02 0.82 10.20
N GLY A 201 -2.95 1.18 8.92
CA GLY A 201 -1.75 0.95 8.08
C GLY A 201 -0.53 1.69 8.64
N PHE A 202 -0.72 2.97 9.02
CA PHE A 202 0.33 3.77 9.64
C PHE A 202 0.83 3.15 10.96
N ARG A 203 -0.06 2.69 11.84
CA ARG A 203 0.30 1.98 13.08
C ARG A 203 1.13 0.73 12.79
N THR A 204 0.72 -0.06 11.80
CA THR A 204 1.46 -1.26 11.38
C THR A 204 2.87 -0.90 10.93
N TRP A 205 3.01 0.12 10.08
CA TRP A 205 4.30 0.61 9.64
C TRP A 205 5.20 1.10 10.79
N VAL A 206 4.66 1.86 11.76
CA VAL A 206 5.40 2.28 12.96
C VAL A 206 5.92 1.07 13.73
N ARG A 207 5.06 0.07 13.96
CA ARG A 207 5.46 -1.15 14.67
C ARG A 207 6.55 -1.93 13.95
N GLU A 208 6.48 -2.03 12.63
CA GLU A 208 7.45 -2.80 11.84
C GLU A 208 8.78 -2.07 11.67
N THR A 209 8.72 -0.77 11.38
CA THR A 209 9.91 0.03 11.06
C THR A 209 10.60 0.57 12.31
N MET A 210 9.81 1.04 13.28
CA MET A 210 10.32 1.75 14.46
C MET A 210 10.29 0.90 15.73
N LYS A 211 9.78 -0.34 15.64
CA LYS A 211 9.63 -1.23 16.80
C LYS A 211 8.92 -0.56 17.99
N ALA A 212 7.88 0.21 17.68
CA ALA A 212 7.07 0.94 18.64
C ALA A 212 5.60 0.57 18.51
N ASP A 213 4.94 0.19 19.60
CA ASP A 213 3.50 -0.13 19.59
C ASP A 213 2.69 1.07 20.07
N VAL A 214 2.20 1.86 19.12
CA VAL A 214 1.29 2.99 19.36
C VAL A 214 -0.16 2.53 19.26
N SER A 215 -1.04 3.12 20.07
CA SER A 215 -2.48 2.85 19.96
C SER A 215 -3.10 3.60 18.76
N MET A 216 -4.25 3.10 18.27
CA MET A 216 -5.03 3.84 17.26
C MET A 216 -5.45 5.22 17.75
N PHE A 217 -5.73 5.33 19.05
CA PHE A 217 -6.09 6.59 19.67
C PHE A 217 -4.95 7.61 19.59
N ASP A 218 -3.71 7.16 19.77
CA ASP A 218 -2.52 8.01 19.67
C ASP A 218 -2.34 8.54 18.24
N VAL A 219 -2.51 7.67 17.25
CA VAL A 219 -2.35 8.04 15.83
C VAL A 219 -3.39 9.07 15.40
N ILE A 220 -4.65 8.96 15.89
CA ILE A 220 -5.74 9.82 15.44
C ILE A 220 -5.82 11.13 16.26
N ASN A 221 -5.52 11.09 17.56
CA ASN A 221 -5.81 12.19 18.48
C ASN A 221 -4.59 13.02 18.89
N GLU A 222 -3.36 12.61 18.50
CA GLU A 222 -2.19 13.46 18.78
C GLU A 222 -2.31 14.80 18.02
N ARG A 223 -1.96 15.88 18.71
CA ARG A 223 -2.13 17.26 18.23
C ARG A 223 -1.18 17.62 17.09
N SER A 224 -0.08 16.88 16.97
CA SER A 224 0.91 17.13 15.93
C SER A 224 1.75 15.88 15.65
N ILE A 225 2.34 15.83 14.45
CA ILE A 225 3.34 14.84 14.08
C ILE A 225 4.51 14.87 15.05
N GLY A 226 4.89 16.06 15.54
CA GLY A 226 5.99 16.21 16.50
C GLY A 226 5.70 15.60 17.88
N GLU A 227 4.45 15.67 18.38
CA GLU A 227 4.03 15.02 19.63
C GLU A 227 3.96 13.50 19.46
N LEU A 228 3.41 13.03 18.35
CA LEU A 228 3.40 11.61 18.02
C LEU A 228 4.83 11.06 17.89
N ALA A 229 5.72 11.79 17.24
CA ALA A 229 7.12 11.41 17.10
C ALA A 229 7.85 11.32 18.45
N ALA A 230 7.57 12.27 19.37
CA ALA A 230 8.12 12.21 20.72
C ALA A 230 7.63 10.98 21.49
N LYS A 231 6.37 10.60 21.30
CA LYS A 231 5.79 9.40 21.91
C LYS A 231 6.43 8.12 21.34
N ILE A 232 6.52 8.03 20.02
CA ILE A 232 7.15 6.90 19.32
C ILE A 232 8.61 6.75 19.78
N ALA A 233 9.38 7.85 19.82
CA ALA A 233 10.77 7.83 20.24
C ALA A 233 10.97 7.29 21.66
N ARG A 234 10.03 7.55 22.57
CA ARG A 234 10.09 7.05 23.96
C ARG A 234 9.81 5.55 24.08
N ILE A 235 8.94 5.00 23.24
CA ILE A 235 8.50 3.60 23.34
C ILE A 235 9.19 2.68 22.33
N SER A 236 9.99 3.23 21.42
CA SER A 236 10.72 2.47 20.41
C SER A 236 11.83 1.65 21.06
N GLU A 237 11.86 0.36 20.78
CA GLU A 237 12.93 -0.54 21.20
C GLU A 237 14.29 -0.22 20.52
N LEU A 238 14.27 0.60 19.46
CA LEU A 238 15.47 1.01 18.72
C LEU A 238 16.12 2.26 19.31
N THR A 239 15.43 2.97 20.20
CA THR A 239 15.97 4.18 20.84
C THR A 239 16.95 3.77 21.93
N PRO A 240 18.19 4.31 21.96
CA PRO A 240 19.17 3.97 22.98
C PRO A 240 18.66 4.26 24.39
N GLU A 241 18.94 3.35 25.33
CA GLU A 241 18.62 3.54 26.76
C GLU A 241 19.46 4.65 27.37
N GLY A 242 18.85 5.43 28.27
CA GLY A 242 19.59 6.44 29.05
C GLY A 242 19.77 7.79 28.37
N LEU A 243 19.03 8.08 27.27
CA LEU A 243 19.04 9.42 26.69
C LEU A 243 18.37 10.42 27.62
N GLU A 244 19.10 11.49 28.00
CA GLU A 244 18.57 12.56 28.85
C GLU A 244 17.45 13.31 28.12
N SER A 245 16.35 13.51 28.84
CA SER A 245 15.32 14.45 28.42
C SER A 245 15.86 15.84 28.62
N GLY A 246 16.29 16.51 27.57
CA GLY A 246 16.64 17.93 27.66
C GLY A 246 15.45 18.72 28.24
N GLU A 247 15.68 19.46 29.30
CA GLU A 247 14.76 20.42 29.90
C GLU A 247 14.31 21.51 28.91
#